data_d89d30172455db4904da35b1340cc43e
#
_entry.id   d89d30172455db4904da35b1340cc43e
#
_cell.length_a   1.000
_cell.length_b   1.000
_cell.length_c   1.000
_cell.angle_alpha   90.00
_cell.angle_beta   90.00
_cell.angle_gamma   90.00
#
_symmetry.space_group_name_H-M   'P 1'
#
loop_
_entity.id
_entity.type
_entity.pdbx_description
1 polymer ?
#
loop_
_entity_poly.entity_id
_entity_poly.type
_entity_poly.pdbx_seq_one_letter_code
_entity_poly.pdbx_strand_id
1 'polypeptide(L)'
;IESAFGYRAVFCPPDIDPEQGARVPMQSMKLHAEVAGIGARSMAGDILLHPEFGMLYYSSVFTEMPLASDGPMAENPCPHPSCVEMYRKQGRTPCQKFCPAGCLSGTIDADGRTEESCFEADKCAEMSQQYEAIPVMLMETLKAKDPLDQAMALYGPERQAIWYKLSIGAGELLVLCFECMRVCP
;
A
#
# COMPACT_ATOMS: atom_id res chain seq x y z
N ILE A 1 12.89 23.91 -4.78
CA ILE A 1 13.49 24.50 -3.57
C ILE A 1 14.81 25.14 -3.95
N GLU A 2 15.75 24.41 -4.52
CA GLU A 2 17.11 24.95 -4.82
C GLU A 2 17.06 26.15 -5.75
N SER A 3 16.38 26.02 -6.90
CA SER A 3 16.31 27.09 -7.89
C SER A 3 15.50 28.32 -7.45
N ALA A 4 14.47 28.11 -6.60
CA ALA A 4 13.57 29.19 -6.21
C ALA A 4 13.97 29.87 -4.90
N PHE A 5 14.60 29.14 -3.98
CA PHE A 5 14.87 29.61 -2.62
C PHE A 5 16.34 29.51 -2.21
N GLY A 6 17.20 28.90 -3.02
CA GLY A 6 18.65 28.80 -2.78
C GLY A 6 19.06 27.81 -1.67
N TYR A 7 18.15 27.00 -1.14
CA TYR A 7 18.47 25.99 -0.14
C TYR A 7 18.67 24.62 -0.79
N ARG A 8 19.63 23.85 -0.30
CA ARG A 8 19.82 22.46 -0.77
C ARG A 8 18.60 21.62 -0.47
N ALA A 9 18.29 20.71 -1.41
CA ALA A 9 17.20 19.77 -1.26
C ALA A 9 17.55 18.41 -1.90
N VAL A 10 17.18 17.33 -1.23
CA VAL A 10 17.39 15.97 -1.71
C VAL A 10 16.04 15.24 -1.72
N PHE A 11 15.67 14.73 -2.87
CA PHE A 11 14.51 13.86 -2.98
C PHE A 11 14.77 12.56 -2.19
N CYS A 12 13.81 12.16 -1.38
CA CYS A 12 13.84 10.89 -0.70
C CYS A 12 13.05 9.87 -1.54
N PRO A 13 13.73 8.99 -2.29
CA PRO A 13 13.03 7.96 -3.04
C PRO A 13 12.35 6.99 -2.08
N PRO A 14 11.23 6.38 -2.48
CA PRO A 14 10.61 5.28 -1.77
C PRO A 14 11.44 4.01 -1.96
N ASP A 15 12.69 4.06 -1.53
CA ASP A 15 13.65 3.00 -1.79
C ASP A 15 13.44 1.81 -0.87
N ILE A 16 13.77 0.67 -1.39
CA ILE A 16 13.70 -0.62 -0.71
C ILE A 16 15.12 -0.97 -0.31
N ASP A 17 15.31 -1.35 0.94
CA ASP A 17 16.61 -1.80 1.42
C ASP A 17 17.00 -3.13 0.72
N PRO A 18 18.02 -3.12 -0.15
CA PRO A 18 18.41 -4.32 -0.89
C PRO A 18 18.96 -5.43 0.02
N GLU A 19 19.42 -5.11 1.23
CA GLU A 19 19.94 -6.09 2.19
C GLU A 19 18.82 -6.80 2.94
N GLN A 20 17.70 -6.11 3.17
CA GLN A 20 16.55 -6.66 3.89
C GLN A 20 15.48 -7.25 2.97
N GLY A 21 15.65 -7.12 1.67
CA GLY A 21 14.73 -7.64 0.67
C GLY A 21 13.69 -6.63 0.17
N ALA A 22 13.00 -7.02 -0.88
CA ALA A 22 12.20 -6.13 -1.72
C ALA A 22 10.98 -5.47 -1.05
N ARG A 23 10.73 -5.68 0.24
CA ARG A 23 9.52 -5.16 0.91
C ARG A 23 9.77 -4.31 2.13
N VAL A 24 11.04 -4.14 2.50
CA VAL A 24 11.39 -3.30 3.63
C VAL A 24 11.86 -1.94 3.11
N PRO A 25 11.04 -0.91 3.16
CA PRO A 25 11.46 0.43 2.75
C PRO A 25 12.46 0.98 3.75
N MET A 26 13.49 1.63 3.27
CA MET A 26 14.45 2.35 4.11
C MET A 26 13.78 3.46 4.91
N GLN A 27 12.71 4.03 4.36
CA GLN A 27 11.92 5.08 4.99
C GLN A 27 10.43 4.92 4.69
N SER A 28 9.59 5.18 5.68
CA SER A 28 8.15 5.16 5.50
C SER A 28 7.64 6.54 5.06
N MET A 29 7.38 6.72 3.76
CA MET A 29 6.76 7.93 3.24
C MET A 29 5.39 8.20 3.87
N LYS A 30 4.66 7.16 4.24
CA LYS A 30 3.38 7.28 4.95
C LYS A 30 3.56 7.84 6.34
N LEU A 31 4.58 7.40 7.08
CA LEU A 31 4.89 7.97 8.39
C LEU A 31 5.30 9.45 8.27
N HIS A 32 6.10 9.80 7.25
CA HIS A 32 6.45 11.19 7.01
C HIS A 32 5.20 12.04 6.74
N ALA A 33 4.29 11.57 5.90
CA ALA A 33 3.05 12.27 5.59
C ALA A 33 2.12 12.40 6.80
N GLU A 34 2.04 11.38 7.64
CA GLU A 34 1.26 11.39 8.88
C GLU A 34 1.79 12.41 9.89
N VAL A 35 3.11 12.41 10.14
CA VAL A 35 3.76 13.35 11.05
C VAL A 35 3.70 14.79 10.52
N ALA A 36 3.74 14.97 9.20
CA ALA A 36 3.60 16.28 8.56
C ALA A 36 2.14 16.76 8.42
N GLY A 37 1.16 16.01 8.93
CA GLY A 37 -0.25 16.40 8.86
C GLY A 37 -0.87 16.39 7.47
N ILE A 38 -0.27 15.66 6.51
CA ILE A 38 -0.78 15.57 5.14
C ILE A 38 -1.85 14.48 5.02
N GLY A 39 -1.87 13.53 5.93
CA GLY A 39 -2.86 12.46 5.96
C GLY A 39 -2.93 11.78 7.31
N ALA A 40 -4.02 11.07 7.56
CA ALA A 40 -4.21 10.25 8.75
C ALA A 40 -4.44 8.78 8.39
N ARG A 41 -3.99 7.87 9.25
CA ARG A 41 -4.14 6.43 9.03
C ARG A 41 -5.60 6.01 9.06
N SER A 42 -5.97 5.24 8.05
CA SER A 42 -7.30 4.66 7.98
C SER A 42 -7.39 3.31 8.72
N MET A 43 -8.61 2.82 8.92
CA MET A 43 -8.85 1.45 9.39
C MET A 43 -8.39 0.38 8.38
N ALA A 44 -8.04 0.76 7.16
CA ALA A 44 -7.39 -0.10 6.18
C ALA A 44 -5.87 -0.27 6.45
N GLY A 45 -5.41 0.18 7.60
CA GLY A 45 -4.08 -0.05 8.15
C GLY A 45 -3.00 0.79 7.49
N ASP A 46 -2.59 0.42 6.30
CA ASP A 46 -1.45 1.06 5.64
C ASP A 46 -1.83 2.18 4.66
N ILE A 47 -3.10 2.56 4.61
CA ILE A 47 -3.58 3.66 3.76
C ILE A 47 -3.71 4.93 4.58
N LEU A 48 -3.08 6.01 4.12
CA LEU A 48 -3.34 7.34 4.63
C LEU A 48 -4.38 8.05 3.76
N LEU A 49 -5.28 8.76 4.42
CA LEU A 49 -6.33 9.55 3.79
C LEU A 49 -6.11 11.03 4.06
N HIS A 50 -6.20 11.82 3.00
CA HIS A 50 -6.33 13.26 3.07
C HIS A 50 -7.83 13.63 3.07
N PRO A 51 -8.29 14.59 3.87
CA PRO A 51 -9.71 14.90 4.00
C PRO A 51 -10.37 15.41 2.70
N GLU A 52 -9.59 16.06 1.83
CA GLU A 52 -10.08 16.62 0.57
C GLU A 52 -9.79 15.72 -0.64
N PHE A 53 -8.59 15.10 -0.66
CA PHE A 53 -8.12 14.35 -1.83
C PHE A 53 -8.25 12.83 -1.70
N GLY A 54 -8.68 12.34 -0.55
CA GLY A 54 -8.79 10.90 -0.29
C GLY A 54 -7.42 10.22 -0.23
N MET A 55 -7.25 9.14 -0.97
CA MET A 55 -5.99 8.39 -1.02
C MET A 55 -4.96 9.10 -1.90
N LEU A 56 -3.76 9.29 -1.36
CA LEU A 56 -2.64 9.92 -2.06
C LEU A 56 -1.40 9.03 -2.05
N TYR A 57 -0.57 9.19 -3.07
CA TYR A 57 0.81 8.74 -3.04
C TYR A 57 1.70 9.83 -2.46
N TYR A 58 2.60 9.45 -1.59
CA TYR A 58 3.44 10.36 -0.84
C TYR A 58 4.90 10.22 -1.26
N SER A 59 5.58 11.35 -1.30
CA SER A 59 7.04 11.43 -1.42
C SER A 59 7.58 12.46 -0.46
N SER A 60 8.86 12.38 -0.13
CA SER A 60 9.50 13.29 0.81
C SER A 60 10.70 13.96 0.19
N VAL A 61 10.96 15.18 0.63
CA VAL A 61 12.14 15.95 0.27
C VAL A 61 12.81 16.41 1.56
N PHE A 62 14.08 16.08 1.73
CA PHE A 62 14.90 16.68 2.78
C PHE A 62 15.45 18.01 2.29
N THR A 63 15.39 19.04 3.11
CA THR A 63 15.89 20.37 2.76
C THR A 63 16.52 21.05 3.94
N GLU A 64 17.49 21.93 3.66
CA GLU A 64 18.08 22.86 4.64
C GLU A 64 17.23 24.11 4.84
N MET A 65 16.16 24.28 4.08
CA MET A 65 15.24 25.39 4.21
C MET A 65 14.56 25.36 5.57
N PRO A 66 14.60 26.46 6.35
CA PRO A 66 13.90 26.54 7.62
C PRO A 66 12.39 26.58 7.40
N LEU A 67 11.73 25.45 7.64
CA LEU A 67 10.29 25.30 7.55
C LEU A 67 9.69 25.15 8.95
N ALA A 68 8.54 25.75 9.17
CA ALA A 68 7.73 25.47 10.35
C ALA A 68 7.14 24.05 10.25
N SER A 69 7.05 23.36 11.38
CA SER A 69 6.42 22.04 11.43
C SER A 69 4.91 22.20 11.66
N ASP A 70 4.10 21.59 10.82
CA ASP A 70 2.63 21.61 10.97
C ASP A 70 2.14 20.60 12.03
N GLY A 71 2.83 19.50 12.18
CA GLY A 71 2.42 18.39 13.08
C GLY A 71 1.31 17.52 12.49
N PRO A 72 0.96 16.42 13.19
CA PRO A 72 -0.08 15.48 12.74
C PRO A 72 -1.47 16.14 12.65
N MET A 73 -2.33 15.59 11.78
CA MET A 73 -3.71 16.03 11.63
C MET A 73 -4.49 15.90 12.94
N ALA A 74 -5.28 16.93 13.26
CA ALA A 74 -6.15 16.93 14.45
C ALA A 74 -7.36 15.99 14.30
N GLU A 75 -7.86 15.81 13.07
CA GLU A 75 -9.01 14.98 12.77
C GLU A 75 -8.65 13.91 11.73
N ASN A 76 -9.14 12.70 11.96
CA ASN A 76 -8.96 11.60 11.03
C ASN A 76 -10.18 11.51 10.09
N PRO A 77 -10.03 11.59 8.75
CA PRO A 77 -11.14 11.44 7.81
C PRO A 77 -11.72 10.02 7.77
N CYS A 78 -11.07 9.04 8.38
CA CYS A 78 -11.58 7.68 8.53
C CYS A 78 -12.20 7.47 9.94
N PRO A 79 -13.36 6.81 10.04
CA PRO A 79 -14.13 6.19 8.95
C PRO A 79 -15.10 7.18 8.26
N HIS A 80 -15.30 6.97 6.97
CA HIS A 80 -16.35 7.67 6.22
C HIS A 80 -17.75 7.31 6.78
N PRO A 81 -18.77 8.20 6.73
CA PRO A 81 -20.12 7.92 7.25
C PRO A 81 -20.74 6.62 6.74
N SER A 82 -20.54 6.26 5.46
CA SER A 82 -21.02 4.99 4.91
C SER A 82 -20.34 3.76 5.52
N CYS A 83 -19.08 3.89 5.94
CA CYS A 83 -18.37 2.83 6.66
C CYS A 83 -18.93 2.63 8.06
N VAL A 84 -19.27 3.73 8.76
CA VAL A 84 -19.92 3.71 10.08
C VAL A 84 -21.29 3.03 9.97
N GLU A 85 -22.07 3.38 8.95
CA GLU A 85 -23.38 2.76 8.71
C GLU A 85 -23.25 1.24 8.47
N MET A 86 -22.32 0.84 7.63
CA MET A 86 -22.07 -0.57 7.37
C MET A 86 -21.59 -1.31 8.63
N TYR A 87 -20.69 -0.70 9.39
CA TYR A 87 -20.19 -1.27 10.64
C TYR A 87 -21.32 -1.48 11.64
N ARG A 88 -22.22 -0.52 11.82
CA ARG A 88 -23.39 -0.65 12.70
C ARG A 88 -24.34 -1.77 12.27
N LYS A 89 -24.47 -2.02 10.97
CA LYS A 89 -25.32 -3.09 10.42
C LYS A 89 -24.68 -4.47 10.43
N GLN A 90 -23.39 -4.57 10.22
CA GLN A 90 -22.70 -5.83 9.91
C GLN A 90 -21.52 -6.14 10.84
N GLY A 91 -21.15 -5.24 11.74
CA GLY A 91 -19.99 -5.37 12.64
C GLY A 91 -18.64 -5.26 11.94
N ARG A 92 -18.60 -4.83 10.67
CA ARG A 92 -17.37 -4.69 9.87
C ARG A 92 -17.50 -3.53 8.90
N THR A 93 -16.41 -2.81 8.70
CA THR A 93 -16.28 -1.82 7.63
C THR A 93 -16.03 -2.49 6.27
N PRO A 94 -16.20 -1.77 5.14
CA PRO A 94 -15.92 -2.33 3.81
C PRO A 94 -14.49 -2.89 3.69
N CYS A 95 -13.47 -2.16 4.12
CA CYS A 95 -12.08 -2.62 4.06
C CYS A 95 -11.85 -3.90 4.86
N GLN A 96 -12.45 -4.04 6.04
CA GLN A 96 -12.38 -5.26 6.85
C GLN A 96 -13.11 -6.44 6.19
N LYS A 97 -14.29 -6.18 5.62
CA LYS A 97 -15.13 -7.23 5.02
C LYS A 97 -14.54 -7.80 3.75
N PHE A 98 -13.99 -6.94 2.90
CA PHE A 98 -13.50 -7.34 1.58
C PHE A 98 -11.99 -7.62 1.55
N CYS A 99 -11.29 -7.53 2.69
CA CYS A 99 -9.90 -7.93 2.77
C CYS A 99 -9.76 -9.46 2.56
N PRO A 100 -9.14 -9.92 1.46
CA PRO A 100 -9.02 -11.35 1.18
C PRO A 100 -8.09 -12.06 2.17
N ALA A 101 -7.15 -11.35 2.77
CA ALA A 101 -6.25 -11.87 3.79
C ALA A 101 -6.86 -11.87 5.19
N GLY A 102 -7.96 -11.15 5.41
CA GLY A 102 -8.53 -10.96 6.73
C GLY A 102 -7.56 -10.28 7.72
N CYS A 103 -6.65 -9.46 7.21
CA CYS A 103 -5.58 -8.83 7.98
C CYS A 103 -5.98 -7.48 8.61
N LEU A 104 -7.22 -7.04 8.41
CA LEU A 104 -7.74 -5.78 8.92
C LEU A 104 -8.79 -6.04 10.00
N SER A 105 -8.60 -5.47 11.17
CA SER A 105 -9.56 -5.50 12.27
C SER A 105 -9.62 -4.15 12.98
N GLY A 106 -10.60 -3.98 13.86
CA GLY A 106 -10.77 -2.76 14.63
C GLY A 106 -12.23 -2.44 14.90
N THR A 107 -12.45 -1.44 15.74
CA THR A 107 -13.78 -1.04 16.23
C THR A 107 -14.05 0.43 15.94
N ILE A 108 -15.33 0.75 15.86
CA ILE A 108 -15.84 2.12 15.73
C ILE A 108 -16.69 2.40 16.98
N ASP A 109 -16.44 3.51 17.62
CA ASP A 109 -17.16 3.96 18.80
C ASP A 109 -18.60 4.43 18.49
N ALA A 110 -19.35 4.82 19.52
CA ALA A 110 -20.72 5.31 19.41
C ALA A 110 -20.82 6.60 18.58
N ASP A 111 -19.78 7.43 18.63
CA ASP A 111 -19.70 8.70 17.89
C ASP A 111 -19.32 8.51 16.43
N GLY A 112 -18.97 7.29 16.02
CA GLY A 112 -18.60 6.96 14.65
C GLY A 112 -17.13 7.18 14.35
N ARG A 113 -16.26 7.22 15.38
CA ARG A 113 -14.82 7.36 15.25
C ARG A 113 -14.14 6.01 15.37
N THR A 114 -12.96 5.88 14.77
CA THR A 114 -12.12 4.70 15.00
C THR A 114 -11.68 4.66 16.46
N GLU A 115 -12.08 3.63 17.19
CA GLU A 115 -11.66 3.37 18.56
C GLU A 115 -10.38 2.54 18.58
N GLU A 116 -10.37 1.46 17.79
CA GLU A 116 -9.21 0.59 17.60
C GLU A 116 -9.02 0.26 16.12
N SER A 117 -7.79 0.07 15.72
CA SER A 117 -7.47 -0.48 14.41
C SER A 117 -6.22 -1.36 14.51
N CYS A 118 -6.26 -2.48 13.80
CA CYS A 118 -5.13 -3.40 13.72
C CYS A 118 -4.92 -3.82 12.27
N PHE A 119 -3.66 -3.80 11.86
CA PHE A 119 -3.21 -4.26 10.56
C PHE A 119 -2.14 -5.32 10.73
N GLU A 120 -2.46 -6.54 10.36
CA GLU A 120 -1.52 -7.67 10.36
C GLU A 120 -0.73 -7.65 9.05
N ALA A 121 0.40 -6.94 9.04
CA ALA A 121 1.22 -6.67 7.86
C ALA A 121 1.72 -7.97 7.20
N ASP A 122 2.10 -8.98 7.98
CA ASP A 122 2.60 -10.25 7.45
C ASP A 122 1.52 -10.99 6.66
N LYS A 123 0.29 -11.07 7.17
CA LYS A 123 -0.83 -11.66 6.42
C LYS A 123 -1.12 -10.92 5.12
N CYS A 124 -1.05 -9.59 5.16
CA CYS A 124 -1.21 -8.78 3.96
C CYS A 124 -0.09 -9.05 2.96
N ALA A 125 1.16 -9.14 3.43
CA ALA A 125 2.32 -9.42 2.60
C ALA A 125 2.23 -10.81 1.97
N GLU A 126 1.89 -11.85 2.71
CA GLU A 126 1.69 -13.21 2.19
C GLU A 126 0.63 -13.24 1.07
N MET A 127 -0.51 -12.57 1.28
CA MET A 127 -1.54 -12.48 0.26
C MET A 127 -1.05 -11.69 -0.95
N SER A 128 -0.44 -10.54 -0.77
CA SER A 128 -0.01 -9.68 -1.88
C SER A 128 1.16 -10.29 -2.67
N GLN A 129 1.98 -11.17 -2.07
CA GLN A 129 3.04 -11.89 -2.77
C GLN A 129 2.50 -12.81 -3.88
N GLN A 130 1.29 -13.31 -3.72
CA GLN A 130 0.66 -14.15 -4.75
C GLN A 130 0.42 -13.37 -6.05
N TYR A 131 0.31 -12.04 -5.97
CA TYR A 131 0.13 -11.16 -7.13
C TYR A 131 1.45 -10.74 -7.79
N GLU A 132 2.60 -11.13 -7.25
CA GLU A 132 3.92 -10.87 -7.85
C GLU A 132 4.41 -12.00 -8.76
N ALA A 133 3.52 -12.83 -9.24
CA ALA A 133 3.88 -14.00 -10.05
C ALA A 133 4.66 -13.63 -11.33
N ILE A 134 4.33 -12.50 -11.97
CA ILE A 134 5.01 -12.06 -13.20
C ILE A 134 6.43 -11.57 -12.93
N PRO A 135 6.68 -10.64 -11.99
CA PRO A 135 8.03 -10.24 -11.62
C PRO A 135 8.92 -11.44 -11.26
N VAL A 136 8.42 -12.39 -10.46
CA VAL A 136 9.15 -13.60 -10.10
C VAL A 136 9.49 -14.44 -11.33
N MET A 137 8.51 -14.70 -12.18
CA MET A 137 8.69 -15.44 -13.43
C MET A 137 9.74 -14.78 -14.34
N LEU A 138 9.70 -13.47 -14.50
CA LEU A 138 10.68 -12.73 -15.31
C LEU A 138 12.07 -12.81 -14.70
N MET A 139 12.21 -12.67 -13.39
CA MET A 139 13.50 -12.78 -12.70
C MET A 139 14.11 -14.18 -12.82
N GLU A 140 13.31 -15.23 -12.73
CA GLU A 140 13.76 -16.61 -12.95
C GLU A 140 14.22 -16.81 -14.41
N THR A 141 13.44 -16.29 -15.36
CA THR A 141 13.81 -16.33 -16.78
C THR A 141 15.15 -15.62 -17.05
N LEU A 142 15.35 -14.45 -16.47
CA LEU A 142 16.59 -13.68 -16.62
C LEU A 142 17.81 -14.33 -15.95
N LYS A 143 17.60 -15.10 -14.88
CA LYS A 143 18.66 -15.85 -14.18
C LYS A 143 19.06 -17.12 -14.91
N ALA A 144 18.16 -17.72 -15.67
CA ALA A 144 18.44 -18.94 -16.43
C ALA A 144 19.39 -18.63 -17.59
N LYS A 145 20.46 -19.45 -17.72
CA LYS A 145 21.47 -19.27 -18.75
C LYS A 145 21.22 -20.11 -19.99
N ASP A 146 20.54 -21.24 -19.81
CA ASP A 146 20.20 -22.15 -20.89
C ASP A 146 18.86 -21.73 -21.55
N PRO A 147 18.76 -21.72 -22.88
CA PRO A 147 17.51 -21.37 -23.56
C PRO A 147 16.32 -22.26 -23.23
N LEU A 148 16.55 -23.54 -22.91
CA LEU A 148 15.49 -24.45 -22.49
C LEU A 148 14.97 -24.09 -21.10
N ASP A 149 15.89 -23.81 -20.17
CA ASP A 149 15.53 -23.35 -18.83
C ASP A 149 14.79 -22.01 -18.87
N GLN A 150 15.21 -21.09 -19.75
CA GLN A 150 14.48 -19.83 -19.99
C GLN A 150 13.07 -20.08 -20.49
N ALA A 151 12.91 -20.98 -21.47
CA ALA A 151 11.61 -21.36 -22.00
C ALA A 151 10.72 -22.01 -20.94
N MET A 152 11.29 -22.88 -20.11
CA MET A 152 10.58 -23.54 -19.01
C MET A 152 10.19 -22.53 -17.91
N ALA A 153 11.07 -21.60 -17.54
CA ALA A 153 10.75 -20.55 -16.59
C ALA A 153 9.64 -19.63 -17.09
N LEU A 154 9.53 -19.39 -18.38
CA LEU A 154 8.53 -18.52 -18.98
C LEU A 154 7.23 -19.24 -19.38
N TYR A 155 7.32 -20.41 -19.98
CA TYR A 155 6.20 -21.13 -20.60
C TYR A 155 5.95 -22.52 -20.03
N GLY A 156 6.68 -22.94 -19.02
CA GLY A 156 6.51 -24.26 -18.42
C GLY A 156 5.10 -24.47 -17.84
N PRO A 157 4.73 -25.74 -17.58
CA PRO A 157 3.38 -26.08 -17.11
C PRO A 157 2.92 -25.29 -15.89
N GLU A 158 3.84 -25.00 -14.99
CA GLU A 158 3.57 -24.23 -13.77
C GLU A 158 3.20 -22.75 -14.04
N ARG A 159 3.51 -22.24 -15.23
CA ARG A 159 3.26 -20.85 -15.64
C ARG A 159 1.97 -20.66 -16.42
N GLN A 160 1.33 -21.76 -16.83
CA GLN A 160 0.12 -21.69 -17.67
C GLN A 160 -1.03 -20.94 -16.98
N ALA A 161 -1.17 -21.09 -15.67
CA ALA A 161 -2.18 -20.36 -14.91
C ALA A 161 -1.95 -18.84 -14.93
N ILE A 162 -0.69 -18.40 -14.92
CA ILE A 162 -0.30 -16.98 -15.04
C ILE A 162 -0.70 -16.45 -16.42
N TRP A 163 -0.32 -17.17 -17.49
CA TRP A 163 -0.66 -16.78 -18.86
C TRP A 163 -2.16 -16.76 -19.11
N TYR A 164 -2.90 -17.74 -18.57
CA TYR A 164 -4.35 -17.75 -18.65
C TYR A 164 -4.95 -16.50 -17.97
N LYS A 165 -4.56 -16.19 -16.74
CA LYS A 165 -5.03 -15.01 -16.02
C LYS A 165 -4.69 -13.72 -16.76
N LEU A 166 -3.50 -13.62 -17.34
CA LEU A 166 -3.11 -12.49 -18.19
C LEU A 166 -4.02 -12.35 -19.41
N SER A 167 -4.34 -13.46 -20.06
CA SER A 167 -5.18 -13.46 -21.27
C SER A 167 -6.60 -12.98 -21.02
N ILE A 168 -7.11 -13.17 -19.82
CA ILE A 168 -8.44 -12.68 -19.40
C ILE A 168 -8.42 -11.31 -18.75
N GLY A 169 -7.25 -10.62 -18.75
CA GLY A 169 -7.12 -9.27 -18.19
C GLY A 169 -7.17 -9.22 -16.67
N ALA A 170 -6.81 -10.30 -15.99
CA ALA A 170 -6.72 -10.32 -14.51
C ALA A 170 -5.56 -9.43 -14.03
N GLY A 171 -5.86 -8.18 -13.69
CA GLY A 171 -4.88 -7.17 -13.26
C GLY A 171 -4.11 -7.53 -12.00
N GLU A 172 -4.60 -8.49 -11.22
CA GLU A 172 -3.99 -9.00 -9.99
C GLU A 172 -2.57 -9.53 -10.17
N LEU A 173 -2.19 -9.93 -11.38
CA LEU A 173 -0.85 -10.43 -11.67
C LEU A 173 0.21 -9.34 -11.85
N LEU A 174 -0.22 -8.10 -12.05
CA LEU A 174 0.66 -6.97 -12.37
C LEU A 174 0.85 -6.04 -11.18
N VAL A 175 -0.04 -6.11 -10.20
CA VAL A 175 -0.08 -5.18 -9.08
C VAL A 175 -0.34 -5.92 -7.77
N LEU A 176 0.01 -5.28 -6.68
CA LEU A 176 -0.32 -5.75 -5.33
C LEU A 176 -1.85 -5.79 -5.12
N CYS A 177 -2.29 -6.49 -4.05
CA CYS A 177 -3.68 -6.46 -3.66
C CYS A 177 -4.13 -5.03 -3.28
N PHE A 178 -5.20 -4.54 -3.93
CA PHE A 178 -5.79 -3.20 -3.68
C PHE A 178 -7.23 -3.27 -3.18
N GLU A 179 -7.70 -4.41 -2.70
CA GLU A 179 -9.11 -4.59 -2.31
C GLU A 179 -9.56 -3.59 -1.24
N CYS A 180 -8.74 -3.33 -0.23
CA CYS A 180 -9.06 -2.34 0.80
C CYS A 180 -9.15 -0.91 0.25
N MET A 181 -8.35 -0.60 -0.80
CA MET A 181 -8.41 0.70 -1.48
C MET A 181 -9.62 0.81 -2.41
N ARG A 182 -9.91 -0.27 -3.15
CA ARG A 182 -11.04 -0.32 -4.09
C ARG A 182 -12.40 -0.10 -3.41
N VAL A 183 -12.55 -0.54 -2.17
CA VAL A 183 -13.81 -0.44 -1.43
C VAL A 183 -13.86 0.77 -0.48
N CYS A 184 -12.80 1.56 -0.43
CA CYS A 184 -12.77 2.80 0.33
C CYS A 184 -13.63 3.86 -0.40
N PRO A 185 -14.65 4.46 0.25
CA PRO A 185 -15.54 5.42 -0.37
C PRO A 185 -14.87 6.74 -0.73
#